data_cbebf8f00fd326b66843b0bdce1a052b
#
_entry.id   cbebf8f00fd326b66843b0bdce1a052b
#
_cell.length_a   1.000
_cell.length_b   1.000
_cell.length_c   1.000
_cell.angle_alpha   90.00
_cell.angle_beta   90.00
_cell.angle_gamma   90.00
#
_symmetry.space_group_name_H-M   'P 1'
#
loop_
_entity.id
_entity.type
_entity.pdbx_description
1 polymer ?
#
loop_
_entity_poly.entity_id
_entity_poly.type
_entity_poly.pdbx_seq_one_letter_code
_entity_poly.pdbx_strand_id
1 'polypeptide(L)'
;LNGATAEKHDGFIDLQKNGSMIEAFDGRMLVQQEPDASSFPNGGIRNTFEARGYTAWDPGSPAFINNNTLCIPTVFVAYTGEALDYKTPMLKALALIDKAAVGICQYFDKDVEKVTATLGWEQEYFLVDEALFNARPDLKLCGRTLMGHSAAKDQQLEDHYFGAIPERVNAFMDELEYGCHRLGIPAKTRHNECAPNQFELAPIFEEANLAVDHNQLLMSTMKRIAKHHKFRVLLHEKPYKGINGSGKHNNWSLLTDTGVNLLSPGKNPKSNMQFLVFLVATTKAVLEQEALFKACIVSLGNERRLGGDEAPPVIMSVFLGQQLDSILDEIEQKVSSKKMSPDEKTELKLNVGKIPEIMRDNTDRNRTSPFAFTGNRFEFRAVGASANCGAAMIVLNTAVAEQLIAFKKEADALIDRGVKKDE
;
A
#
# COMPACT_ATOMS: atom_id res chain seq x y z
N LEU A 1 -3.33 -24.93 -6.17
CA LEU A 1 -4.12 -25.89 -5.33
C LEU A 1 -3.33 -27.18 -5.16
N ASN A 2 -2.09 -27.07 -4.74
CA ASN A 2 -1.24 -28.24 -4.58
C ASN A 2 -1.70 -29.09 -3.38
N GLY A 3 -1.92 -30.35 -3.61
CA GLY A 3 -2.24 -31.34 -2.60
C GLY A 3 -3.69 -31.41 -2.11
N ALA A 4 -4.60 -30.70 -2.73
CA ALA A 4 -6.00 -30.79 -2.40
C ALA A 4 -6.72 -31.83 -3.27
N THR A 5 -7.44 -32.75 -2.66
CA THR A 5 -8.27 -33.71 -3.38
C THR A 5 -9.61 -33.10 -3.72
N ALA A 6 -10.18 -33.47 -4.88
CA ALA A 6 -11.47 -32.98 -5.37
C ALA A 6 -12.61 -33.14 -4.35
N GLU A 7 -12.57 -34.18 -3.56
CA GLU A 7 -13.61 -34.48 -2.57
C GLU A 7 -13.70 -33.46 -1.42
N LYS A 8 -12.61 -32.73 -1.17
CA LYS A 8 -12.58 -31.69 -0.13
C LYS A 8 -12.98 -30.30 -0.65
N HIS A 9 -13.31 -30.20 -1.93
CA HIS A 9 -13.56 -28.96 -2.65
C HIS A 9 -14.92 -28.86 -3.33
N ASP A 10 -15.89 -29.62 -2.87
CA ASP A 10 -17.24 -29.59 -3.44
C ASP A 10 -17.82 -28.18 -3.53
N GLY A 11 -17.59 -27.35 -2.51
CA GLY A 11 -18.01 -25.96 -2.52
C GLY A 11 -17.38 -25.13 -3.64
N PHE A 12 -16.15 -25.44 -4.06
CA PHE A 12 -15.49 -24.74 -5.16
C PHE A 12 -15.99 -25.15 -6.53
N ILE A 13 -16.40 -26.44 -6.66
CA ILE A 13 -17.04 -26.93 -7.87
C ILE A 13 -18.39 -26.26 -8.06
N ASP A 14 -19.12 -26.03 -7.01
CA ASP A 14 -20.40 -25.31 -7.03
C ASP A 14 -20.21 -23.84 -7.42
N LEU A 15 -19.17 -23.17 -6.93
CA LEU A 15 -18.79 -21.83 -7.35
C LEU A 15 -18.54 -21.74 -8.86
N GLN A 16 -17.77 -22.65 -9.39
CA GLN A 16 -17.51 -22.69 -10.84
C GLN A 16 -18.80 -22.89 -11.66
N LYS A 17 -19.68 -23.76 -11.21
CA LYS A 17 -20.98 -24.04 -11.87
C LYS A 17 -21.89 -22.82 -11.85
N ASN A 18 -21.90 -22.08 -10.76
CA ASN A 18 -22.75 -20.90 -10.58
C ASN A 18 -22.19 -19.64 -11.24
N GLY A 19 -20.97 -19.71 -11.80
CA GLY A 19 -20.36 -18.60 -12.52
C GLY A 19 -19.95 -17.39 -11.64
N SER A 20 -19.90 -17.57 -10.34
CA SER A 20 -19.41 -16.53 -9.42
C SER A 20 -17.94 -16.24 -9.66
N MET A 21 -17.61 -14.96 -9.74
CA MET A 21 -16.24 -14.49 -9.94
C MET A 21 -15.51 -14.35 -8.61
N ILE A 22 -16.22 -13.98 -7.57
CA ILE A 22 -15.71 -13.68 -6.22
C ILE A 22 -16.67 -14.29 -5.21
N GLU A 23 -16.10 -15.02 -4.25
CA GLU A 23 -16.84 -15.57 -3.11
C GLU A 23 -15.99 -15.45 -1.84
N ALA A 24 -16.66 -15.26 -0.73
CA ALA A 24 -16.04 -15.29 0.60
C ALA A 24 -16.21 -16.69 1.21
N PHE A 25 -15.13 -17.23 1.76
CA PHE A 25 -15.13 -18.50 2.47
C PHE A 25 -14.70 -18.32 3.92
N ASP A 26 -15.27 -19.11 4.79
CA ASP A 26 -14.73 -19.26 6.14
C ASP A 26 -13.33 -19.85 6.06
N GLY A 27 -12.37 -19.19 6.72
CA GLY A 27 -11.01 -19.69 6.77
C GLY A 27 -10.92 -21.01 7.49
N ARG A 28 -10.57 -22.06 6.77
CA ARG A 28 -10.29 -23.37 7.33
C ARG A 28 -8.97 -23.88 6.78
N MET A 29 -8.32 -24.71 7.56
CA MET A 29 -7.14 -25.41 7.06
C MET A 29 -7.55 -26.29 5.89
N LEU A 30 -7.01 -26.00 4.69
CA LEU A 30 -7.37 -26.69 3.46
C LEU A 30 -6.88 -28.12 3.41
N VAL A 31 -5.76 -28.38 4.04
CA VAL A 31 -5.07 -29.64 3.86
C VAL A 31 -4.46 -30.11 5.16
N GLN A 32 -4.77 -31.31 5.53
CA GLN A 32 -4.04 -32.07 6.55
C GLN A 32 -2.91 -32.91 5.94
N GLN A 33 -2.75 -32.84 4.62
CA GLN A 33 -1.78 -33.63 3.88
C GLN A 33 -0.59 -32.78 3.47
N GLU A 34 0.51 -33.40 3.25
CA GLU A 34 1.74 -32.78 2.86
C GLU A 34 1.57 -32.02 1.53
N PRO A 35 2.00 -30.76 1.46
CA PRO A 35 2.06 -30.06 0.19
C PRO A 35 3.08 -30.76 -0.72
N ASP A 36 2.85 -30.69 -2.02
CA ASP A 36 3.79 -31.18 -3.00
C ASP A 36 5.11 -30.38 -2.94
N ALA A 37 6.12 -30.97 -2.33
CA ALA A 37 7.43 -30.37 -2.19
C ALA A 37 8.13 -30.13 -3.53
N SER A 38 7.69 -30.76 -4.62
CA SER A 38 8.23 -30.59 -5.96
C SER A 38 7.96 -29.21 -6.56
N SER A 39 6.93 -28.50 -6.05
CA SER A 39 6.57 -27.17 -6.52
C SER A 39 7.38 -26.04 -5.87
N PHE A 40 8.26 -26.34 -4.91
CA PHE A 40 9.14 -25.34 -4.33
C PHE A 40 10.29 -24.98 -5.29
N PRO A 41 10.54 -23.70 -5.57
CA PRO A 41 11.74 -23.29 -6.26
C PRO A 41 12.96 -23.60 -5.37
N ASN A 42 13.66 -24.65 -5.71
CA ASN A 42 14.92 -24.97 -5.07
C ASN A 42 15.97 -23.97 -5.54
N GLY A 43 16.24 -22.94 -4.76
CA GLY A 43 17.39 -22.08 -4.97
C GLY A 43 18.68 -22.78 -4.57
N GLY A 44 19.62 -22.90 -5.48
CA GLY A 44 21.02 -23.14 -5.24
C GLY A 44 21.40 -24.48 -4.60
N ILE A 45 21.77 -24.49 -3.35
CA ILE A 45 22.29 -25.67 -2.66
C ILE A 45 21.11 -26.47 -2.11
N ARG A 46 20.94 -27.67 -2.65
CA ARG A 46 19.92 -28.62 -2.18
C ARG A 46 20.40 -29.36 -0.96
N ASN A 47 19.93 -28.97 0.18
CA ASN A 47 19.75 -29.94 1.26
C ASN A 47 18.34 -30.50 1.09
N THR A 48 18.24 -31.77 0.74
CA THR A 48 16.96 -32.50 0.63
C THR A 48 16.42 -32.76 2.03
N PHE A 49 15.86 -31.75 2.65
CA PHE A 49 14.93 -31.97 3.74
C PHE A 49 13.53 -32.08 3.13
N GLU A 50 12.72 -32.99 3.64
CA GLU A 50 11.30 -32.98 3.34
C GLU A 50 10.76 -31.58 3.64
N ALA A 51 10.40 -30.84 2.61
CA ALA A 51 9.76 -29.55 2.78
C ALA A 51 8.31 -29.80 3.25
N ARG A 52 8.13 -29.89 4.56
CA ARG A 52 6.80 -29.94 5.17
C ARG A 52 6.31 -28.51 5.37
N GLY A 53 5.14 -28.22 4.85
CA GLY A 53 4.47 -26.94 5.04
C GLY A 53 2.98 -27.14 5.12
N TYR A 54 2.32 -26.09 5.55
CA TYR A 54 0.85 -26.04 5.65
C TYR A 54 0.31 -24.91 4.80
N THR A 55 -0.80 -25.18 4.14
CA THR A 55 -1.61 -24.19 3.43
C THR A 55 -2.91 -24.00 4.18
N ALA A 56 -3.29 -22.76 4.45
CA ALA A 56 -4.59 -22.43 5.03
C ALA A 56 -5.25 -21.31 4.24
N TRP A 57 -6.57 -21.28 4.21
CA TRP A 57 -7.29 -20.18 3.58
C TRP A 57 -7.10 -18.91 4.38
N ASP A 58 -7.08 -17.81 3.62
CA ASP A 58 -7.28 -16.50 4.19
C ASP A 58 -8.75 -16.08 4.02
N PRO A 59 -9.54 -16.07 5.10
CA PRO A 59 -10.94 -15.67 5.03
C PRO A 59 -11.13 -14.17 4.76
N GLY A 60 -10.07 -13.36 4.93
CA GLY A 60 -10.07 -11.93 4.64
C GLY A 60 -9.96 -11.60 3.16
N SER A 61 -9.67 -12.60 2.30
CA SER A 61 -9.58 -12.42 0.85
C SER A 61 -10.54 -13.38 0.14
N PRO A 62 -11.48 -12.88 -0.67
CA PRO A 62 -12.43 -13.73 -1.38
C PRO A 62 -11.75 -14.60 -2.44
N ALA A 63 -12.27 -15.80 -2.67
CA ALA A 63 -11.89 -16.60 -3.81
C ALA A 63 -12.39 -15.96 -5.11
N PHE A 64 -11.66 -16.13 -6.20
CA PHE A 64 -11.97 -15.49 -7.47
C PHE A 64 -11.66 -16.43 -8.65
N ILE A 65 -12.26 -16.11 -9.82
CA ILE A 65 -11.99 -16.84 -11.06
C ILE A 65 -11.12 -15.99 -11.98
N ASN A 66 -9.95 -16.51 -12.32
CA ASN A 66 -9.05 -15.89 -13.28
C ASN A 66 -8.79 -16.84 -14.44
N ASN A 67 -9.24 -16.47 -15.64
CA ASN A 67 -9.08 -17.29 -16.85
C ASN A 67 -9.55 -18.76 -16.67
N ASN A 68 -10.76 -18.98 -16.23
CA ASN A 68 -11.34 -20.31 -15.96
C ASN A 68 -10.64 -21.12 -14.85
N THR A 69 -9.78 -20.48 -14.07
CA THR A 69 -9.12 -21.07 -12.90
C THR A 69 -9.70 -20.47 -11.64
N LEU A 70 -10.22 -21.31 -10.76
CA LEU A 70 -10.60 -20.92 -9.41
C LEU A 70 -9.32 -20.67 -8.59
N CYS A 71 -9.16 -19.47 -8.08
CA CYS A 71 -8.06 -19.05 -7.24
C CYS A 71 -8.55 -18.82 -5.82
N ILE A 72 -7.88 -19.41 -4.85
CA ILE A 72 -8.23 -19.31 -3.44
C ILE A 72 -7.03 -18.69 -2.74
N PRO A 73 -7.17 -17.50 -2.14
CA PRO A 73 -6.11 -16.89 -1.36
C PRO A 73 -5.74 -17.75 -0.16
N THR A 74 -4.47 -18.06 -0.02
CA THR A 74 -3.95 -18.92 1.05
C THR A 74 -2.71 -18.32 1.67
N VAL A 75 -2.49 -18.65 2.94
CA VAL A 75 -1.22 -18.49 3.62
C VAL A 75 -0.41 -19.76 3.50
N PHE A 76 0.90 -19.62 3.51
CA PHE A 76 1.82 -20.75 3.45
C PHE A 76 2.87 -20.65 4.56
N VAL A 77 2.92 -21.68 5.41
CA VAL A 77 3.80 -21.76 6.58
C VAL A 77 4.59 -23.04 6.57
N ALA A 78 5.85 -22.95 6.99
CA ALA A 78 6.70 -24.12 7.16
C ALA A 78 6.19 -25.03 8.28
N TYR A 79 6.62 -26.27 8.27
CA TYR A 79 6.31 -27.24 9.34
C TYR A 79 6.75 -26.73 10.73
N THR A 80 7.84 -26.00 10.79
CA THR A 80 8.40 -25.38 12.00
C THR A 80 7.68 -24.08 12.40
N GLY A 81 6.74 -23.60 11.58
CA GLY A 81 5.92 -22.41 11.87
C GLY A 81 6.40 -21.10 11.26
N GLU A 82 7.52 -21.12 10.53
CA GLU A 82 7.99 -19.92 9.82
C GLU A 82 7.06 -19.61 8.63
N ALA A 83 6.83 -18.32 8.41
CA ALA A 83 6.13 -17.85 7.21
C ALA A 83 6.99 -18.05 5.96
N LEU A 84 6.39 -18.62 4.91
CA LEU A 84 7.02 -18.80 3.60
C LEU A 84 6.48 -17.85 2.54
N ASP A 85 5.61 -16.93 2.96
CA ASP A 85 4.95 -15.92 2.13
C ASP A 85 4.97 -14.54 2.77
N TYR A 86 4.45 -13.52 2.09
CA TYR A 86 4.20 -12.21 2.67
C TYR A 86 2.86 -12.13 3.41
N LYS A 87 1.91 -13.00 3.11
CA LYS A 87 0.55 -12.94 3.63
C LYS A 87 0.49 -13.30 5.11
N THR A 88 1.19 -14.32 5.54
CA THR A 88 1.23 -14.73 6.96
C THR A 88 1.75 -13.60 7.87
N PRO A 89 2.92 -12.98 7.64
CA PRO A 89 3.37 -11.86 8.45
C PRO A 89 2.47 -10.62 8.29
N MET A 90 1.85 -10.42 7.13
CA MET A 90 0.89 -9.33 6.91
C MET A 90 -0.33 -9.48 7.82
N LEU A 91 -0.96 -10.66 7.86
CA LEU A 91 -2.11 -10.92 8.72
C LEU A 91 -1.76 -10.79 10.20
N LYS A 92 -0.55 -11.22 10.60
CA LYS A 92 -0.07 -11.02 11.97
C LYS A 92 0.11 -9.54 12.31
N ALA A 93 0.67 -8.75 11.39
CA ALA A 93 0.86 -7.32 11.59
C ALA A 93 -0.49 -6.59 11.69
N LEU A 94 -1.48 -6.98 10.87
CA LEU A 94 -2.83 -6.42 10.92
C LEU A 94 -3.56 -6.76 12.22
N ALA A 95 -3.46 -8.00 12.70
CA ALA A 95 -4.03 -8.38 13.99
C ALA A 95 -3.35 -7.64 15.16
N LEU A 96 -2.05 -7.38 15.06
CA LEU A 96 -1.32 -6.63 16.07
C LEU A 96 -1.73 -5.17 16.13
N ILE A 97 -1.81 -4.49 14.96
CA ILE A 97 -2.20 -3.08 14.90
C ILE A 97 -3.66 -2.89 15.32
N ASP A 98 -4.56 -3.79 14.93
CA ASP A 98 -5.95 -3.78 15.36
C ASP A 98 -6.03 -3.78 16.90
N LYS A 99 -5.44 -4.78 17.54
CA LYS A 99 -5.43 -4.90 19.01
C LYS A 99 -4.80 -3.69 19.71
N ALA A 100 -3.68 -3.18 19.18
CA ALA A 100 -3.00 -2.04 19.76
C ALA A 100 -3.83 -0.76 19.61
N ALA A 101 -4.40 -0.52 18.44
CA ALA A 101 -5.21 0.66 18.14
C ALA A 101 -6.53 0.67 18.91
N VAL A 102 -7.24 -0.46 18.99
CA VAL A 102 -8.46 -0.58 19.81
C VAL A 102 -8.17 -0.20 21.26
N GLY A 103 -7.05 -0.68 21.82
CA GLY A 103 -6.65 -0.35 23.19
C GLY A 103 -6.44 1.14 23.46
N ILE A 104 -6.09 1.91 22.43
CA ILE A 104 -5.98 3.38 22.51
C ILE A 104 -7.34 4.04 22.25
N CYS A 105 -8.08 3.58 21.24
CA CYS A 105 -9.40 4.14 20.90
C CYS A 105 -10.34 4.11 22.10
N GLN A 106 -10.30 3.06 22.91
CA GLN A 106 -11.16 2.88 24.10
C GLN A 106 -10.91 3.90 25.22
N TYR A 107 -9.86 4.70 25.16
CA TYR A 107 -9.76 5.90 26.01
C TYR A 107 -10.73 7.01 25.62
N PHE A 108 -11.12 7.07 24.34
CA PHE A 108 -11.94 8.12 23.75
C PHE A 108 -13.36 7.63 23.42
N ASP A 109 -13.48 6.43 22.87
CA ASP A 109 -14.73 5.79 22.47
C ASP A 109 -14.69 4.30 22.88
N LYS A 110 -15.54 3.92 23.83
CA LYS A 110 -15.59 2.55 24.36
C LYS A 110 -16.29 1.56 23.42
N ASP A 111 -17.01 2.07 22.44
CA ASP A 111 -17.78 1.24 21.50
C ASP A 111 -16.90 0.71 20.35
N VAL A 112 -15.65 1.15 20.25
CA VAL A 112 -14.69 0.64 19.26
C VAL A 112 -14.23 -0.75 19.65
N GLU A 113 -14.57 -1.72 18.82
CA GLU A 113 -14.20 -3.14 18.99
C GLU A 113 -13.15 -3.57 17.95
N LYS A 114 -13.03 -2.84 16.82
CA LYS A 114 -12.11 -3.17 15.74
C LYS A 114 -11.52 -1.93 15.09
N VAL A 115 -10.23 -2.02 14.74
CA VAL A 115 -9.54 -1.04 13.90
C VAL A 115 -8.93 -1.73 12.69
N THR A 116 -9.32 -1.28 11.52
CA THR A 116 -8.86 -1.82 10.24
C THR A 116 -7.79 -0.90 9.64
N ALA A 117 -6.63 -1.45 9.35
CA ALA A 117 -5.64 -0.75 8.52
C ALA A 117 -6.11 -0.77 7.06
N THR A 118 -6.09 0.38 6.42
CA THR A 118 -6.50 0.56 5.02
C THR A 118 -5.32 0.89 4.13
N LEU A 119 -5.39 0.48 2.88
CA LEU A 119 -4.38 0.74 1.86
C LEU A 119 -5.03 1.11 0.54
N GLY A 120 -4.62 2.25 -0.03
CA GLY A 120 -4.84 2.60 -1.42
C GLY A 120 -3.47 2.73 -2.09
N TRP A 121 -3.16 1.82 -2.97
CA TRP A 121 -1.90 1.87 -3.72
C TRP A 121 -2.08 2.68 -5.02
N GLU A 122 -1.00 3.32 -5.46
CA GLU A 122 -0.91 4.01 -6.75
C GLU A 122 0.11 3.25 -7.60
N GLN A 123 -0.34 2.56 -8.64
CA GLN A 123 0.53 1.76 -9.49
C GLN A 123 0.96 2.55 -10.70
N GLU A 124 2.18 3.06 -10.67
CA GLU A 124 2.81 3.63 -11.85
C GLU A 124 3.39 2.53 -12.76
N TYR A 125 3.39 2.76 -14.06
CA TYR A 125 3.90 1.81 -15.05
C TYR A 125 4.21 2.50 -16.39
N PHE A 126 5.09 1.88 -17.19
CA PHE A 126 5.31 2.28 -18.57
C PHE A 126 4.67 1.31 -19.55
N LEU A 127 4.20 1.82 -20.67
CA LEU A 127 3.79 1.03 -21.82
C LEU A 127 4.82 1.15 -22.95
N VAL A 128 5.13 0.02 -23.56
CA VAL A 128 6.01 -0.05 -24.75
C VAL A 128 5.27 -0.80 -25.85
N ASP A 129 5.38 -0.33 -27.07
CA ASP A 129 4.90 -1.07 -28.24
C ASP A 129 5.56 -2.47 -28.29
N GLU A 130 4.78 -3.51 -28.53
CA GLU A 130 5.25 -4.89 -28.49
C GLU A 130 6.35 -5.16 -29.53
N ALA A 131 6.28 -4.54 -30.71
CA ALA A 131 7.30 -4.71 -31.73
C ALA A 131 8.63 -4.08 -31.31
N LEU A 132 8.58 -2.88 -30.73
CA LEU A 132 9.76 -2.21 -30.18
C LEU A 132 10.35 -2.97 -29.00
N PHE A 133 9.52 -3.47 -28.09
CA PHE A 133 9.97 -4.32 -26.97
C PHE A 133 10.68 -5.57 -27.48
N ASN A 134 10.12 -6.24 -28.48
CA ASN A 134 10.69 -7.46 -29.04
C ASN A 134 12.00 -7.22 -29.80
N ALA A 135 12.21 -6.04 -30.35
CA ALA A 135 13.45 -5.64 -31.01
C ALA A 135 14.59 -5.32 -30.04
N ARG A 136 14.30 -5.20 -28.72
CA ARG A 136 15.25 -4.78 -27.68
C ARG A 136 15.55 -5.93 -26.72
N PRO A 137 16.70 -6.60 -26.84
CA PRO A 137 17.11 -7.67 -25.92
C PRO A 137 17.21 -7.20 -24.46
N ASP A 138 17.68 -5.99 -24.22
CA ASP A 138 17.79 -5.41 -22.87
C ASP A 138 16.42 -5.23 -22.19
N LEU A 139 15.41 -4.73 -22.90
CA LEU A 139 14.04 -4.66 -22.37
C LEU A 139 13.46 -6.04 -22.05
N LYS A 140 13.71 -7.03 -22.92
CA LYS A 140 13.23 -8.41 -22.71
C LYS A 140 13.87 -9.11 -21.53
N LEU A 141 15.18 -8.90 -21.33
CA LEU A 141 15.95 -9.58 -20.29
C LEU A 141 15.93 -8.86 -18.95
N CYS A 142 15.96 -7.54 -18.97
CA CYS A 142 16.13 -6.73 -17.75
C CYS A 142 14.93 -5.87 -17.40
N GLY A 143 13.90 -5.75 -18.28
CA GLY A 143 12.79 -4.83 -18.10
C GLY A 143 13.18 -3.34 -18.21
N ARG A 144 14.42 -3.06 -18.62
CA ARG A 144 14.97 -1.70 -18.77
C ARG A 144 15.94 -1.62 -19.94
N THR A 145 16.14 -0.40 -20.44
CA THR A 145 17.18 -0.14 -21.44
C THR A 145 18.56 -0.09 -20.80
N LEU A 146 19.53 -0.76 -21.38
CA LEU A 146 20.94 -0.75 -20.97
C LEU A 146 21.81 0.06 -21.93
N MET A 147 21.38 0.22 -23.17
CA MET A 147 22.08 0.92 -24.24
C MET A 147 21.11 1.77 -25.05
N GLY A 148 21.62 2.71 -25.82
CA GLY A 148 20.85 3.59 -26.68
C GLY A 148 21.05 5.05 -26.31
N HIS A 149 20.40 5.92 -27.05
CA HIS A 149 20.41 7.36 -26.86
C HIS A 149 19.16 7.82 -26.09
N SER A 150 19.24 8.96 -25.41
CA SER A 150 18.08 9.62 -24.80
C SER A 150 17.02 9.96 -25.85
N ALA A 151 15.75 10.03 -25.43
CA ALA A 151 14.66 10.45 -26.30
C ALA A 151 14.90 11.88 -26.81
N ALA A 152 14.60 12.13 -28.09
CA ALA A 152 14.80 13.44 -28.71
C ALA A 152 13.95 14.55 -28.07
N LYS A 153 12.80 14.19 -27.52
CA LYS A 153 11.85 15.14 -26.90
C LYS A 153 12.01 15.27 -25.39
N ASP A 154 12.77 14.40 -24.75
CA ASP A 154 12.95 14.39 -23.31
C ASP A 154 11.63 14.47 -22.50
N GLN A 155 11.73 14.66 -21.19
CA GLN A 155 10.60 14.91 -20.27
C GLN A 155 10.49 16.43 -20.00
N GLN A 156 10.24 17.20 -21.06
CA GLN A 156 10.24 18.66 -20.95
C GLN A 156 9.03 19.16 -20.15
N LEU A 157 9.30 19.95 -19.10
CA LEU A 157 8.30 20.67 -18.30
C LEU A 157 7.15 19.79 -17.75
N GLU A 158 7.32 18.47 -17.77
CA GLU A 158 6.30 17.50 -17.32
C GLU A 158 4.96 17.60 -18.07
N ASP A 159 4.99 18.12 -19.29
CA ASP A 159 3.80 18.33 -20.13
C ASP A 159 3.02 17.03 -20.40
N HIS A 160 3.67 15.87 -20.31
CA HIS A 160 3.01 14.57 -20.50
C HIS A 160 1.94 14.31 -19.46
N TYR A 161 2.13 14.75 -18.21
CA TYR A 161 1.17 14.62 -17.13
C TYR A 161 -0.18 15.27 -17.46
N PHE A 162 -0.15 16.43 -18.09
CA PHE A 162 -1.35 17.22 -18.46
C PHE A 162 -1.87 16.89 -19.86
N GLY A 163 -1.20 16.04 -20.60
CA GLY A 163 -1.54 15.67 -21.97
C GLY A 163 -2.79 14.77 -22.05
N ALA A 164 -3.38 14.70 -23.23
CA ALA A 164 -4.43 13.73 -23.52
C ALA A 164 -3.86 12.30 -23.54
N ILE A 165 -4.62 11.34 -23.01
CA ILE A 165 -4.25 9.92 -23.11
C ILE A 165 -4.42 9.49 -24.58
N PRO A 166 -3.40 8.88 -25.20
CA PRO A 166 -3.50 8.39 -26.58
C PRO A 166 -4.62 7.34 -26.73
N GLU A 167 -5.35 7.35 -27.83
CA GLU A 167 -6.52 6.51 -28.05
C GLU A 167 -6.26 5.01 -27.81
N ARG A 168 -5.15 4.49 -28.33
CA ARG A 168 -4.75 3.08 -28.13
C ARG A 168 -4.46 2.77 -26.67
N VAL A 169 -3.89 3.70 -25.92
CA VAL A 169 -3.63 3.57 -24.48
C VAL A 169 -4.95 3.61 -23.72
N ASN A 170 -5.85 4.52 -24.09
CA ASN A 170 -7.18 4.60 -23.47
C ASN A 170 -7.96 3.29 -23.65
N ALA A 171 -7.92 2.69 -24.84
CA ALA A 171 -8.55 1.39 -25.10
C ALA A 171 -7.96 0.27 -24.21
N PHE A 172 -6.64 0.27 -23.99
CA PHE A 172 -6.00 -0.63 -23.03
C PHE A 172 -6.48 -0.37 -21.59
N MET A 173 -6.55 0.89 -21.18
CA MET A 173 -7.01 1.27 -19.85
C MET A 173 -8.47 0.90 -19.60
N ASP A 174 -9.34 1.04 -20.58
CA ASP A 174 -10.76 0.65 -20.51
C ASP A 174 -10.90 -0.86 -20.29
N GLU A 175 -10.19 -1.67 -21.07
CA GLU A 175 -10.21 -3.13 -20.90
C GLU A 175 -9.60 -3.56 -19.54
N LEU A 176 -8.53 -2.88 -19.12
CA LEU A 176 -7.90 -3.14 -17.83
C LEU A 176 -8.84 -2.83 -16.66
N GLU A 177 -9.50 -1.68 -16.69
CA GLU A 177 -10.46 -1.28 -15.66
C GLU A 177 -11.63 -2.27 -15.57
N TYR A 178 -12.19 -2.66 -16.71
CA TYR A 178 -13.21 -3.71 -16.77
C TYR A 178 -12.72 -5.04 -16.19
N GLY A 179 -11.50 -5.45 -16.53
CA GLY A 179 -10.85 -6.65 -15.98
C GLY A 179 -10.64 -6.58 -14.48
N CYS A 180 -10.27 -5.41 -13.97
CA CYS A 180 -10.13 -5.15 -12.54
C CYS A 180 -11.47 -5.28 -11.81
N HIS A 181 -12.51 -4.62 -12.29
CA HIS A 181 -13.84 -4.68 -11.68
C HIS A 181 -14.40 -6.10 -11.65
N ARG A 182 -14.15 -6.89 -12.68
CA ARG A 182 -14.53 -8.32 -12.70
C ARG A 182 -13.79 -9.17 -11.67
N LEU A 183 -12.62 -8.75 -11.23
CA LEU A 183 -11.80 -9.39 -10.18
C LEU A 183 -12.04 -8.78 -8.80
N GLY A 184 -13.00 -7.84 -8.68
CA GLY A 184 -13.27 -7.14 -7.43
C GLY A 184 -12.27 -6.04 -7.07
N ILE A 185 -11.32 -5.73 -7.96
CA ILE A 185 -10.35 -4.65 -7.75
C ILE A 185 -11.07 -3.33 -8.04
N PRO A 186 -11.22 -2.43 -7.05
CA PRO A 186 -11.98 -1.19 -7.21
C PRO A 186 -11.17 -0.09 -7.91
N ALA A 187 -10.66 -0.37 -9.11
CA ALA A 187 -9.95 0.59 -9.95
C ALA A 187 -10.80 1.84 -10.16
N LYS A 188 -10.21 3.03 -10.00
CA LYS A 188 -10.96 4.29 -10.07
C LYS A 188 -10.30 5.34 -10.92
N THR A 189 -9.03 5.61 -10.70
CA THR A 189 -8.31 6.67 -11.43
C THR A 189 -7.25 6.08 -12.34
N ARG A 190 -7.12 6.68 -13.51
CA ARG A 190 -6.09 6.39 -14.50
C ARG A 190 -5.71 7.69 -15.20
N HIS A 191 -4.44 7.96 -15.33
CA HIS A 191 -3.94 9.18 -15.94
C HIS A 191 -2.53 9.01 -16.51
N ASN A 192 -2.08 10.03 -17.24
CA ASN A 192 -0.68 10.14 -17.62
C ASN A 192 0.18 10.48 -16.41
N GLU A 193 1.39 9.95 -16.40
CA GLU A 193 2.48 10.37 -15.55
C GLU A 193 3.46 11.28 -16.27
N CYS A 194 4.49 11.78 -15.55
CA CYS A 194 5.38 12.83 -16.04
C CYS A 194 6.25 12.40 -17.21
N ALA A 195 6.66 11.14 -17.28
CA ALA A 195 7.47 10.64 -18.38
C ALA A 195 6.63 10.24 -19.61
N PRO A 196 7.19 10.31 -20.81
CA PRO A 196 6.55 9.79 -22.00
C PRO A 196 6.18 8.32 -21.88
N ASN A 197 4.95 7.96 -22.21
CA ASN A 197 4.40 6.60 -22.09
C ASN A 197 4.41 6.03 -20.66
N GLN A 198 4.40 6.88 -19.68
CA GLN A 198 4.19 6.54 -18.27
C GLN A 198 2.76 6.87 -17.85
N PHE A 199 2.17 5.98 -17.09
CA PHE A 199 0.78 6.05 -16.65
C PHE A 199 0.65 5.54 -15.22
N GLU A 200 -0.47 5.90 -14.60
CA GLU A 200 -0.84 5.41 -13.26
C GLU A 200 -2.26 4.87 -13.24
N LEU A 201 -2.46 3.87 -12.39
CA LEU A 201 -3.76 3.39 -11.98
C LEU A 201 -3.83 3.32 -10.46
N ALA A 202 -4.88 3.91 -9.88
CA ALA A 202 -5.14 3.86 -8.45
C ALA A 202 -6.58 3.38 -8.16
N PRO A 203 -6.77 2.50 -7.16
CA PRO A 203 -8.09 2.04 -6.71
C PRO A 203 -8.68 2.97 -5.65
N ILE A 204 -9.93 2.72 -5.28
CA ILE A 204 -10.43 3.09 -3.97
C ILE A 204 -9.68 2.25 -2.93
N PHE A 205 -9.34 2.85 -1.79
CA PHE A 205 -8.67 2.13 -0.70
C PHE A 205 -9.54 0.99 -0.14
N GLU A 206 -8.90 -0.05 0.31
CA GLU A 206 -9.53 -1.22 0.90
C GLU A 206 -8.82 -1.62 2.21
N GLU A 207 -9.32 -2.67 2.87
CA GLU A 207 -8.58 -3.34 3.93
C GLU A 207 -7.20 -3.77 3.39
N ALA A 208 -6.15 -3.57 4.17
CA ALA A 208 -4.78 -3.60 3.65
C ALA A 208 -4.35 -4.98 3.10
N ASN A 209 -4.81 -6.10 3.69
CA ASN A 209 -4.51 -7.43 3.16
C ASN A 209 -5.14 -7.65 1.79
N LEU A 210 -6.42 -7.30 1.64
CA LEU A 210 -7.14 -7.39 0.37
C LEU A 210 -6.53 -6.47 -0.69
N ALA A 211 -6.18 -5.25 -0.31
CA ALA A 211 -5.53 -4.29 -1.20
C ALA A 211 -4.18 -4.81 -1.74
N VAL A 212 -3.38 -5.49 -0.90
CA VAL A 212 -2.12 -6.11 -1.33
C VAL A 212 -2.37 -7.22 -2.35
N ASP A 213 -3.35 -8.09 -2.11
CA ASP A 213 -3.73 -9.14 -3.05
C ASP A 213 -4.21 -8.56 -4.38
N HIS A 214 -5.07 -7.55 -4.33
CA HIS A 214 -5.59 -6.85 -5.52
C HIS A 214 -4.48 -6.20 -6.34
N ASN A 215 -3.45 -5.64 -5.69
CA ASN A 215 -2.29 -5.11 -6.42
C ASN A 215 -1.53 -6.21 -7.17
N GLN A 216 -1.31 -7.37 -6.56
CA GLN A 216 -0.64 -8.50 -7.24
C GLN A 216 -1.47 -9.02 -8.43
N LEU A 217 -2.79 -9.09 -8.28
CA LEU A 217 -3.71 -9.44 -9.36
C LEU A 217 -3.70 -8.39 -10.48
N LEU A 218 -3.67 -7.10 -10.13
CA LEU A 218 -3.54 -6.02 -11.10
C LEU A 218 -2.29 -6.18 -11.93
N MET A 219 -1.12 -6.34 -11.30
CA MET A 219 0.17 -6.47 -11.99
C MET A 219 0.19 -7.63 -12.99
N SER A 220 -0.48 -8.72 -12.67
CA SER A 220 -0.66 -9.86 -13.58
C SER A 220 -1.64 -9.55 -14.71
N THR A 221 -2.79 -8.96 -14.36
CA THR A 221 -3.88 -8.66 -15.30
C THR A 221 -3.44 -7.63 -16.33
N MET A 222 -2.76 -6.55 -15.92
CA MET A 222 -2.29 -5.51 -16.84
C MET A 222 -1.26 -6.05 -17.85
N LYS A 223 -0.37 -6.96 -17.43
CA LYS A 223 0.59 -7.61 -18.34
C LYS A 223 -0.12 -8.48 -19.39
N ARG A 224 -1.22 -9.11 -19.02
CA ARG A 224 -2.02 -9.95 -19.92
C ARG A 224 -2.81 -9.08 -20.89
N ILE A 225 -3.54 -8.08 -20.40
CA ILE A 225 -4.39 -7.22 -21.24
C ILE A 225 -3.56 -6.36 -22.19
N ALA A 226 -2.39 -5.87 -21.76
CA ALA A 226 -1.51 -5.10 -22.62
C ALA A 226 -1.16 -5.82 -23.94
N LYS A 227 -1.04 -7.14 -23.92
CA LYS A 227 -0.78 -7.94 -25.14
C LYS A 227 -1.93 -7.89 -26.15
N HIS A 228 -3.18 -7.77 -25.71
CA HIS A 228 -4.33 -7.61 -26.60
C HIS A 228 -4.21 -6.33 -27.41
N HIS A 229 -3.67 -5.27 -26.78
CA HIS A 229 -3.45 -3.97 -27.41
C HIS A 229 -2.05 -3.80 -28.03
N LYS A 230 -1.30 -4.90 -28.20
CA LYS A 230 0.07 -4.87 -28.73
C LYS A 230 1.00 -3.96 -27.93
N PHE A 231 0.82 -3.95 -26.60
CA PHE A 231 1.70 -3.33 -25.64
C PHE A 231 2.41 -4.36 -24.75
N ARG A 232 3.50 -3.92 -24.15
CA ARG A 232 4.16 -4.54 -23.00
C ARG A 232 4.20 -3.54 -21.84
N VAL A 233 3.88 -4.02 -20.65
CA VAL A 233 3.97 -3.24 -19.41
C VAL A 233 5.35 -3.40 -18.83
N LEU A 234 6.00 -2.30 -18.49
CA LEU A 234 7.22 -2.27 -17.71
C LEU A 234 6.88 -1.81 -16.30
N LEU A 235 7.17 -2.67 -15.34
CA LEU A 235 7.04 -2.40 -13.90
C LEU A 235 8.41 -2.15 -13.24
N HIS A 236 9.48 -2.14 -14.02
CA HIS A 236 10.80 -1.77 -13.51
C HIS A 236 10.78 -0.32 -13.04
N GLU A 237 11.37 -0.02 -11.90
CA GLU A 237 11.32 1.30 -11.26
C GLU A 237 12.02 2.40 -12.06
N LYS A 238 13.00 2.06 -12.89
CA LYS A 238 13.73 3.00 -13.76
C LYS A 238 14.01 2.33 -15.11
N PRO A 239 13.00 2.18 -15.97
CA PRO A 239 13.20 1.50 -17.26
C PRO A 239 14.03 2.31 -18.24
N TYR A 240 14.05 3.62 -18.10
CA TYR A 240 14.80 4.53 -18.98
C TYR A 240 15.64 5.51 -18.16
N LYS A 241 16.88 5.73 -18.59
CA LYS A 241 17.77 6.70 -17.97
C LYS A 241 17.38 8.13 -18.36
N GLY A 242 17.45 9.07 -17.42
CA GLY A 242 17.25 10.49 -17.69
C GLY A 242 15.80 10.98 -17.70
N ILE A 243 14.82 10.08 -17.46
CA ILE A 243 13.42 10.44 -17.30
C ILE A 243 12.87 9.87 -16.01
N ASN A 244 11.63 10.21 -15.64
CA ASN A 244 10.98 9.75 -14.43
C ASN A 244 11.03 8.23 -14.25
N GLY A 245 11.05 7.76 -13.01
CA GLY A 245 10.90 6.37 -12.64
C GLY A 245 9.48 6.07 -12.18
N SER A 246 9.16 4.80 -11.96
CA SER A 246 7.85 4.35 -11.49
C SER A 246 7.89 3.87 -10.06
N GLY A 247 7.02 4.42 -9.24
CA GLY A 247 6.77 4.01 -7.86
C GLY A 247 5.48 3.23 -7.70
N LYS A 248 5.23 2.89 -6.46
CA LYS A 248 3.97 2.35 -5.97
C LYS A 248 3.67 3.02 -4.64
N HIS A 249 3.07 4.20 -4.67
CA HIS A 249 2.77 4.92 -3.45
C HIS A 249 1.72 4.15 -2.64
N ASN A 250 1.96 4.03 -1.35
CA ASN A 250 1.06 3.35 -0.44
C ASN A 250 0.37 4.37 0.45
N ASN A 251 -0.89 4.66 0.17
CA ASN A 251 -1.73 5.51 1.01
C ASN A 251 -2.33 4.65 2.13
N TRP A 252 -1.86 4.86 3.34
CA TRP A 252 -2.22 4.07 4.51
C TRP A 252 -2.95 4.90 5.56
N SER A 253 -3.99 4.32 6.16
CA SER A 253 -4.72 4.91 7.28
C SER A 253 -5.29 3.81 8.20
N LEU A 254 -5.92 4.24 9.30
CA LEU A 254 -6.60 3.39 10.26
C LEU A 254 -8.05 3.82 10.39
N LEU A 255 -8.97 2.88 10.29
CA LEU A 255 -10.41 3.11 10.34
C LEU A 255 -11.05 2.26 11.44
N THR A 256 -11.82 2.89 12.35
CA THR A 256 -12.59 2.16 13.35
C THR A 256 -13.84 1.53 12.74
N ASP A 257 -14.38 0.49 13.37
CA ASP A 257 -15.68 -0.09 13.05
C ASP A 257 -16.86 0.87 13.29
N THR A 258 -16.65 1.91 14.11
CA THR A 258 -17.60 3.05 14.28
C THR A 258 -17.51 4.10 13.17
N GLY A 259 -16.64 3.91 12.17
CA GLY A 259 -16.51 4.76 10.98
C GLY A 259 -15.58 5.98 11.14
N VAL A 260 -14.77 6.02 12.18
CA VAL A 260 -13.83 7.12 12.43
C VAL A 260 -12.47 6.82 11.80
N ASN A 261 -11.97 7.71 10.94
CA ASN A 261 -10.59 7.67 10.46
C ASN A 261 -9.67 8.29 11.52
N LEU A 262 -8.77 7.48 12.08
CA LEU A 262 -7.89 7.86 13.19
C LEU A 262 -6.79 8.86 12.80
N LEU A 263 -6.53 9.02 11.50
CA LEU A 263 -5.61 10.01 10.95
C LEU A 263 -6.34 11.24 10.38
N SER A 264 -7.64 11.40 10.67
CA SER A 264 -8.37 12.60 10.29
C SER A 264 -8.23 13.68 11.37
N PRO A 265 -7.62 14.84 11.06
CA PRO A 265 -7.43 15.92 12.04
C PRO A 265 -8.76 16.55 12.49
N GLY A 266 -9.82 16.43 11.68
CA GLY A 266 -11.09 17.09 11.93
C GLY A 266 -11.00 18.61 11.78
N LYS A 267 -12.00 19.33 12.32
CA LYS A 267 -12.05 20.79 12.23
C LYS A 267 -11.06 21.49 13.16
N ASN A 268 -10.75 20.86 14.28
CA ASN A 268 -9.87 21.40 15.32
C ASN A 268 -8.78 20.38 15.67
N PRO A 269 -7.69 20.31 14.89
CA PRO A 269 -6.61 19.33 15.08
C PRO A 269 -5.97 19.35 16.47
N LYS A 270 -5.79 20.55 17.06
CA LYS A 270 -5.18 20.75 18.38
C LYS A 270 -5.95 20.07 19.51
N SER A 271 -7.27 20.06 19.43
CA SER A 271 -8.13 19.47 20.45
C SER A 271 -8.49 18.02 20.16
N ASN A 272 -8.12 17.49 18.99
CA ASN A 272 -8.34 16.10 18.64
C ASN A 272 -7.21 15.20 19.17
N MET A 273 -7.25 14.92 20.46
CA MET A 273 -6.22 14.11 21.13
C MET A 273 -6.06 12.73 20.54
N GLN A 274 -7.16 12.10 20.13
CA GLN A 274 -7.10 10.79 19.46
C GLN A 274 -6.26 10.87 18.19
N PHE A 275 -6.55 11.82 17.31
CA PHE A 275 -5.77 12.05 16.10
C PHE A 275 -4.28 12.29 16.41
N LEU A 276 -3.99 13.16 17.37
CA LEU A 276 -2.62 13.52 17.73
C LEU A 276 -1.83 12.30 18.23
N VAL A 277 -2.44 11.43 19.02
CA VAL A 277 -1.78 10.20 19.47
C VAL A 277 -1.40 9.30 18.29
N PHE A 278 -2.32 9.08 17.35
CA PHE A 278 -2.03 8.24 16.17
C PHE A 278 -1.03 8.90 15.22
N LEU A 279 -1.08 10.22 15.04
CA LEU A 279 -0.13 10.98 14.24
C LEU A 279 1.30 10.85 14.82
N VAL A 280 1.47 11.14 16.10
CA VAL A 280 2.78 11.08 16.77
C VAL A 280 3.30 9.64 16.84
N ALA A 281 2.46 8.67 17.18
CA ALA A 281 2.87 7.27 17.20
C ALA A 281 3.35 6.79 15.82
N THR A 282 2.67 7.19 14.75
CA THR A 282 3.08 6.84 13.39
C THR A 282 4.40 7.51 12.99
N THR A 283 4.56 8.80 13.29
CA THR A 283 5.80 9.54 13.02
C THR A 283 6.98 8.93 13.77
N LYS A 284 6.80 8.65 15.05
CA LYS A 284 7.81 8.02 15.91
C LYS A 284 8.18 6.62 15.41
N ALA A 285 7.20 5.81 15.00
CA ALA A 285 7.42 4.48 14.43
C ALA A 285 8.34 4.51 13.21
N VAL A 286 8.12 5.45 12.29
CA VAL A 286 8.95 5.60 11.08
C VAL A 286 10.37 5.98 11.43
N LEU A 287 10.54 6.91 12.38
CA LEU A 287 11.87 7.40 12.78
C LEU A 287 12.65 6.36 13.59
N GLU A 288 12.02 5.66 14.53
CA GLU A 288 12.71 4.66 15.36
C GLU A 288 13.03 3.37 14.59
N GLN A 289 12.18 3.00 13.60
CA GLN A 289 12.35 1.79 12.81
C GLN A 289 12.89 2.08 11.40
N GLU A 290 13.61 3.19 11.22
CA GLU A 290 14.17 3.65 9.94
C GLU A 290 14.86 2.52 9.16
N ALA A 291 15.64 1.68 9.83
CA ALA A 291 16.36 0.57 9.21
C ALA A 291 15.42 -0.45 8.57
N LEU A 292 14.31 -0.78 9.22
CA LEU A 292 13.30 -1.71 8.69
C LEU A 292 12.55 -1.09 7.51
N PHE A 293 12.20 0.20 7.58
CA PHE A 293 11.59 0.92 6.47
C PHE A 293 12.52 0.97 5.25
N LYS A 294 13.82 1.19 5.44
CA LYS A 294 14.80 1.10 4.35
C LYS A 294 14.90 -0.32 3.79
N ALA A 295 14.92 -1.33 4.65
CA ALA A 295 15.02 -2.72 4.22
C ALA A 295 13.82 -3.17 3.37
N CYS A 296 12.60 -2.71 3.67
CA CYS A 296 11.39 -3.11 2.93
C CYS A 296 11.25 -2.47 1.54
N ILE A 297 12.03 -1.43 1.23
CA ILE A 297 11.99 -0.74 -0.06
C ILE A 297 13.22 -1.01 -0.94
N VAL A 298 14.23 -1.67 -0.40
CA VAL A 298 15.49 -1.94 -1.10
C VAL A 298 15.27 -2.94 -2.23
N SER A 299 15.63 -2.53 -3.45
CA SER A 299 15.78 -3.40 -4.61
C SER A 299 16.71 -2.74 -5.62
N LEU A 300 17.32 -3.55 -6.52
CA LEU A 300 18.19 -3.03 -7.58
C LEU A 300 17.48 -2.04 -8.51
N GLY A 301 16.18 -2.24 -8.73
CA GLY A 301 15.35 -1.31 -9.52
C GLY A 301 15.09 -0.01 -8.78
N ASN A 302 14.67 -0.12 -7.52
CA ASN A 302 14.27 1.03 -6.71
C ASN A 302 15.45 1.93 -6.31
N GLU A 303 16.64 1.36 -6.11
CA GLU A 303 17.88 2.12 -5.90
C GLU A 303 18.16 3.11 -7.05
N ARG A 304 17.79 2.73 -8.27
CA ARG A 304 17.96 3.59 -9.46
C ARG A 304 16.91 4.68 -9.58
N ARG A 305 15.75 4.50 -8.96
CA ARG A 305 14.65 5.46 -8.95
C ARG A 305 14.80 6.48 -7.82
N LEU A 306 15.09 6.01 -6.60
CA LEU A 306 15.12 6.87 -5.41
C LEU A 306 16.18 7.98 -5.53
N GLY A 307 15.79 9.20 -5.13
CA GLY A 307 16.62 10.40 -5.27
C GLY A 307 16.65 10.99 -6.68
N GLY A 308 15.91 10.42 -7.62
CA GLY A 308 15.70 10.96 -8.97
C GLY A 308 14.48 11.88 -9.05
N ASP A 309 14.08 12.21 -10.28
CA ASP A 309 12.92 13.05 -10.55
C ASP A 309 11.65 12.41 -9.97
N GLU A 310 10.87 13.19 -9.23
CA GLU A 310 9.63 12.80 -8.56
C GLU A 310 9.73 11.58 -7.61
N ALA A 311 10.92 11.21 -7.20
CA ALA A 311 11.16 10.13 -6.26
C ALA A 311 11.80 10.66 -4.97
N PRO A 312 11.34 10.20 -3.79
CA PRO A 312 11.92 10.63 -2.53
C PRO A 312 13.37 10.10 -2.39
N PRO A 313 14.20 10.74 -1.56
CA PRO A 313 15.50 10.21 -1.20
C PRO A 313 15.38 8.93 -0.36
N VAL A 314 16.47 8.19 -0.23
CA VAL A 314 16.53 6.97 0.62
C VAL A 314 16.46 7.29 2.12
N ILE A 315 16.72 8.55 2.51
CA ILE A 315 16.67 8.97 3.91
C ILE A 315 15.22 8.98 4.38
N MET A 316 14.90 8.18 5.38
CA MET A 316 13.57 8.15 5.98
C MET A 316 13.32 9.44 6.75
N SER A 317 12.48 10.28 6.18
CA SER A 317 11.97 11.51 6.79
C SER A 317 10.44 11.49 6.70
N VAL A 318 9.80 12.21 7.62
CA VAL A 318 8.35 12.33 7.68
C VAL A 318 7.98 13.79 7.41
N PHE A 319 7.08 14.01 6.47
CA PHE A 319 6.51 15.32 6.20
C PHE A 319 5.10 15.41 6.79
N LEU A 320 4.84 16.38 7.62
CA LEU A 320 3.52 16.61 8.23
C LEU A 320 2.83 17.87 7.70
N GLY A 321 3.60 18.81 7.17
CA GLY A 321 3.13 20.11 6.72
C GLY A 321 3.13 21.16 7.85
N GLN A 322 3.27 22.40 7.45
CA GLN A 322 3.50 23.54 8.34
C GLN A 322 2.47 23.67 9.49
N GLN A 323 1.21 23.36 9.21
CA GLN A 323 0.15 23.48 10.21
C GLN A 323 0.32 22.46 11.34
N LEU A 324 0.57 21.18 11.02
CA LEU A 324 0.76 20.16 12.04
C LEU A 324 2.09 20.31 12.76
N ASP A 325 3.16 20.72 12.07
CA ASP A 325 4.43 21.04 12.68
C ASP A 325 4.26 22.13 13.74
N SER A 326 3.56 23.23 13.42
CA SER A 326 3.27 24.30 14.38
C SER A 326 2.45 23.82 15.58
N ILE A 327 1.50 22.91 15.38
CA ILE A 327 0.70 22.34 16.48
C ILE A 327 1.57 21.49 17.41
N LEU A 328 2.45 20.66 16.84
CA LEU A 328 3.37 19.84 17.64
C LEU A 328 4.38 20.69 18.41
N ASP A 329 4.95 21.72 17.78
CA ASP A 329 5.84 22.68 18.43
C ASP A 329 5.16 23.39 19.61
N GLU A 330 3.89 23.80 19.44
CA GLU A 330 3.13 24.41 20.52
C GLU A 330 2.84 23.44 21.68
N ILE A 331 2.56 22.17 21.38
CA ILE A 331 2.37 21.14 22.42
C ILE A 331 3.66 20.95 23.19
N GLU A 332 4.80 20.86 22.50
CA GLU A 332 6.11 20.74 23.12
C GLU A 332 6.44 21.95 24.04
N GLN A 333 6.18 23.16 23.54
CA GLN A 333 6.37 24.40 24.34
C GLN A 333 5.39 24.47 25.51
N LYS A 334 4.19 23.87 25.43
CA LYS A 334 3.21 23.85 26.50
C LYS A 334 3.60 22.93 27.64
N VAL A 335 4.25 21.82 27.34
CA VAL A 335 4.87 20.98 28.37
C VAL A 335 5.91 21.77 29.19
N SER A 336 6.50 22.80 28.56
CA SER A 336 7.44 23.73 29.20
C SER A 336 6.83 25.04 29.70
N SER A 337 5.66 25.51 29.21
CA SER A 337 5.06 26.80 29.60
C SER A 337 3.53 26.84 29.41
N LYS A 338 2.76 26.88 30.44
CA LYS A 338 1.29 26.77 30.59
C LYS A 338 0.34 27.63 29.70
N LYS A 339 0.65 28.05 28.46
CA LYS A 339 -0.31 28.81 27.61
C LYS A 339 -0.34 28.32 26.18
N MET A 340 -1.54 28.04 25.63
CA MET A 340 -1.78 27.74 24.19
C MET A 340 -2.41 28.93 23.47
N SER A 341 -2.11 29.04 22.15
CA SER A 341 -2.81 29.91 21.22
C SER A 341 -4.19 29.32 20.80
N PRO A 342 -5.16 30.12 20.33
CA PRO A 342 -6.40 29.59 19.78
C PRO A 342 -6.18 28.71 18.54
N ASP A 343 -7.06 27.71 18.35
CA ASP A 343 -7.04 26.86 17.15
C ASP A 343 -7.20 27.69 15.86
N GLU A 344 -6.29 27.51 14.91
CA GLU A 344 -6.49 28.03 13.56
C GLU A 344 -7.44 27.12 12.80
N LYS A 345 -8.45 27.73 12.14
CA LYS A 345 -9.38 26.97 11.31
C LYS A 345 -8.68 26.39 10.08
N THR A 346 -8.86 25.12 9.87
CA THR A 346 -8.37 24.39 8.69
C THR A 346 -9.15 24.68 7.40
N GLU A 347 -10.28 25.39 7.51
CA GLU A 347 -11.16 25.72 6.37
C GLU A 347 -10.67 26.99 5.66
N LEU A 348 -10.47 26.89 4.35
CA LEU A 348 -10.19 28.03 3.49
C LEU A 348 -11.49 28.55 2.86
N LYS A 349 -11.90 29.79 3.19
CA LYS A 349 -13.02 30.44 2.54
C LYS A 349 -12.55 31.20 1.31
N LEU A 350 -12.75 30.59 0.15
CA LEU A 350 -12.60 31.27 -1.12
C LEU A 350 -13.89 32.05 -1.37
N ASN A 351 -13.87 33.38 -1.24
CA ASN A 351 -15.00 34.27 -1.56
C ASN A 351 -15.28 34.31 -3.08
N VAL A 352 -15.34 33.14 -3.73
CA VAL A 352 -15.68 32.99 -5.14
C VAL A 352 -17.00 32.22 -5.19
N GLY A 353 -18.06 32.88 -5.65
CA GLY A 353 -19.40 32.29 -5.75
C GLY A 353 -19.37 30.95 -6.50
N LYS A 354 -20.03 29.92 -5.96
CA LYS A 354 -20.14 28.54 -6.44
C LYS A 354 -18.92 27.63 -6.16
N ILE A 355 -17.87 28.08 -5.49
CA ILE A 355 -16.80 27.20 -5.00
C ILE A 355 -17.10 26.84 -3.54
N PRO A 356 -17.20 25.55 -3.17
CA PRO A 356 -17.41 25.15 -1.79
C PRO A 356 -16.21 25.52 -0.91
N GLU A 357 -16.45 25.61 0.40
CA GLU A 357 -15.36 25.73 1.37
C GLU A 357 -14.47 24.49 1.27
N ILE A 358 -13.16 24.67 1.12
CA ILE A 358 -12.17 23.59 1.03
C ILE A 358 -11.25 23.63 2.24
N MET A 359 -10.83 22.45 2.68
CA MET A 359 -9.79 22.33 3.70
C MET A 359 -8.45 22.78 3.13
N ARG A 360 -7.62 23.42 3.94
CA ARG A 360 -6.25 23.77 3.54
C ARG A 360 -5.49 22.49 3.23
N ASP A 361 -4.96 22.43 2.02
CA ASP A 361 -4.12 21.32 1.58
C ASP A 361 -2.65 21.63 1.95
N ASN A 362 -2.08 20.82 2.85
CA ASN A 362 -0.69 20.89 3.27
C ASN A 362 0.16 19.78 2.62
N THR A 363 -0.29 19.23 1.50
CA THR A 363 0.38 18.13 0.83
C THR A 363 1.75 18.54 0.28
N ASP A 364 2.78 17.75 0.58
CA ASP A 364 4.11 17.89 -0.03
C ASP A 364 4.10 17.33 -1.47
N ARG A 365 3.78 18.17 -2.44
CA ARG A 365 3.79 17.81 -3.85
C ARG A 365 5.20 17.68 -4.42
N ASN A 366 6.21 18.23 -3.75
CA ASN A 366 7.60 18.15 -4.19
C ASN A 366 8.26 16.79 -3.88
N ARG A 367 7.54 15.89 -3.19
CA ARG A 367 7.98 14.51 -2.87
C ARG A 367 9.37 14.46 -2.21
N THR A 368 9.65 15.43 -1.33
CA THR A 368 10.93 15.56 -0.65
C THR A 368 11.10 14.55 0.50
N SER A 369 10.00 13.99 1.01
CA SER A 369 10.00 12.99 2.07
C SER A 369 9.41 11.68 1.57
N PRO A 370 10.02 10.53 1.89
CA PRO A 370 9.50 9.21 1.51
C PRO A 370 8.21 8.84 2.25
N PHE A 371 7.91 9.53 3.35
CA PHE A 371 6.72 9.29 4.15
C PHE A 371 6.05 10.64 4.48
N ALA A 372 4.85 10.87 3.95
CA ALA A 372 4.17 12.16 4.04
C ALA A 372 2.73 12.02 4.51
N PHE A 373 2.32 12.94 5.39
CA PHE A 373 0.92 13.08 5.78
C PHE A 373 0.15 13.87 4.71
N THR A 374 -0.93 13.30 4.18
CA THR A 374 -1.71 13.88 3.09
C THR A 374 -3.18 14.15 3.48
N GLY A 375 -3.37 14.74 4.66
CA GLY A 375 -4.65 15.24 5.14
C GLY A 375 -5.46 14.28 6.02
N ASN A 376 -5.51 13.00 5.71
CA ASN A 376 -6.21 11.98 6.52
C ASN A 376 -5.57 10.59 6.43
N ARG A 377 -4.34 10.53 5.96
CA ARG A 377 -3.56 9.31 5.75
C ARG A 377 -2.08 9.65 5.61
N PHE A 378 -1.24 8.64 5.75
CA PHE A 378 0.16 8.73 5.35
C PHE A 378 0.37 8.08 3.99
N GLU A 379 1.18 8.68 3.18
CA GLU A 379 1.62 8.19 1.88
C GLU A 379 3.08 7.75 1.98
N PHE A 380 3.31 6.44 1.78
CA PHE A 380 4.66 5.88 1.71
C PHE A 380 5.10 5.80 0.25
N ARG A 381 5.89 6.76 -0.19
CA ARG A 381 6.28 7.04 -1.59
C ARG A 381 7.46 6.24 -2.09
N ALA A 382 8.22 5.65 -1.18
CA ALA A 382 9.49 5.00 -1.51
C ALA A 382 9.35 3.56 -2.01
N VAL A 383 8.15 3.00 -2.04
CA VAL A 383 7.90 1.64 -2.54
C VAL A 383 8.03 1.62 -4.07
N GLY A 384 8.78 0.66 -4.61
CA GLY A 384 9.00 0.53 -6.06
C GLY A 384 7.81 -0.07 -6.80
N ALA A 385 7.66 0.27 -8.07
CA ALA A 385 6.55 -0.17 -8.91
C ALA A 385 6.44 -1.70 -9.04
N SER A 386 7.57 -2.42 -9.05
CA SER A 386 7.59 -3.88 -9.15
C SER A 386 7.39 -4.60 -7.82
N ALA A 387 7.47 -3.88 -6.70
CA ALA A 387 7.45 -4.47 -5.36
C ALA A 387 6.06 -5.01 -4.96
N ASN A 388 6.06 -5.98 -4.04
CA ASN A 388 4.86 -6.35 -3.30
C ASN A 388 4.64 -5.37 -2.15
N CYS A 389 3.48 -4.72 -2.09
CA CYS A 389 3.12 -3.78 -1.00
C CYS A 389 3.16 -4.43 0.38
N GLY A 390 3.02 -5.75 0.46
CA GLY A 390 3.00 -6.50 1.72
C GLY A 390 4.21 -6.22 2.60
N ALA A 391 5.41 -6.14 2.03
CA ALA A 391 6.64 -5.86 2.80
C ALA A 391 6.55 -4.51 3.53
N ALA A 392 6.14 -3.45 2.83
CA ALA A 392 5.97 -2.11 3.40
C ALA A 392 4.87 -2.08 4.47
N MET A 393 3.75 -2.76 4.20
CA MET A 393 2.62 -2.80 5.14
C MET A 393 2.93 -3.62 6.40
N ILE A 394 3.68 -4.71 6.29
CA ILE A 394 4.15 -5.49 7.45
C ILE A 394 4.97 -4.59 8.38
N VAL A 395 5.96 -3.90 7.83
CA VAL A 395 6.83 -3.01 8.61
C VAL A 395 6.04 -1.88 9.24
N LEU A 396 5.22 -1.17 8.45
CA LEU A 396 4.45 -0.02 8.92
C LEU A 396 3.48 -0.41 10.04
N ASN A 397 2.63 -1.41 9.81
CA ASN A 397 1.64 -1.80 10.82
C ASN A 397 2.29 -2.33 12.10
N THR A 398 3.39 -3.09 11.98
CA THR A 398 4.11 -3.61 13.16
C THR A 398 4.79 -2.50 13.96
N ALA A 399 5.48 -1.58 13.29
CA ALA A 399 6.17 -0.47 13.93
C ALA A 399 5.20 0.49 14.64
N VAL A 400 4.07 0.81 13.99
CA VAL A 400 3.04 1.65 14.61
C VAL A 400 2.38 0.94 15.79
N ALA A 401 2.09 -0.35 15.67
CA ALA A 401 1.55 -1.14 16.78
C ALA A 401 2.48 -1.14 18.01
N GLU A 402 3.79 -1.27 17.79
CA GLU A 402 4.80 -1.19 18.85
C GLU A 402 4.73 0.14 19.61
N GLN A 403 4.64 1.26 18.87
CA GLN A 403 4.53 2.58 19.46
C GLN A 403 3.23 2.79 20.23
N LEU A 404 2.09 2.28 19.71
CA LEU A 404 0.80 2.35 20.39
C LEU A 404 0.79 1.51 21.68
N ILE A 405 1.42 0.34 21.67
CA ILE A 405 1.58 -0.51 22.86
C ILE A 405 2.44 0.20 23.92
N ALA A 406 3.56 0.79 23.51
CA ALA A 406 4.43 1.55 24.42
C ALA A 406 3.69 2.75 25.01
N PHE A 407 3.03 3.54 24.17
CA PHE A 407 2.22 4.68 24.61
C PHE A 407 1.14 4.25 25.62
N LYS A 408 0.39 3.17 25.29
CA LYS A 408 -0.66 2.69 26.20
C LYS A 408 -0.11 2.33 27.57
N LYS A 409 1.04 1.66 27.63
CA LYS A 409 1.69 1.28 28.88
C LYS A 409 2.07 2.51 29.73
N GLU A 410 2.57 3.57 29.10
CA GLU A 410 2.91 4.81 29.78
C GLU A 410 1.66 5.56 30.25
N ALA A 411 0.64 5.66 29.39
CA ALA A 411 -0.63 6.30 29.72
C ALA A 411 -1.36 5.59 30.88
N ASP A 412 -1.46 4.26 30.86
CA ASP A 412 -2.05 3.48 31.94
C ASP A 412 -1.31 3.74 33.27
N ALA A 413 0.03 3.77 33.25
CA ALA A 413 0.83 4.02 34.43
C ALA A 413 0.63 5.46 35.00
N LEU A 414 0.34 6.45 34.17
CA LEU A 414 0.00 7.80 34.61
C LEU A 414 -1.40 7.87 35.19
N ILE A 415 -2.37 7.23 34.54
CA ILE A 415 -3.76 7.15 35.01
C ILE A 415 -3.83 6.46 36.39
N ASP A 416 -3.09 5.38 36.56
CA ASP A 416 -3.00 4.65 37.85
C ASP A 416 -2.41 5.51 38.99
N ARG A 417 -1.59 6.51 38.67
CA ARG A 417 -1.06 7.51 39.59
C ARG A 417 -2.02 8.67 39.86
N GLY A 418 -3.21 8.67 39.23
CA GLY A 418 -4.24 9.67 39.42
C GLY A 418 -4.12 10.89 38.48
N VAL A 419 -3.29 10.82 37.44
CA VAL A 419 -3.25 11.85 36.39
C VAL A 419 -4.53 11.73 35.56
N LYS A 420 -5.18 12.86 35.31
CA LYS A 420 -6.39 12.88 34.48
C LYS A 420 -6.05 12.66 33.01
N LYS A 421 -6.98 12.06 32.26
CA LYS A 421 -6.80 11.72 30.83
C LYS A 421 -6.57 12.95 29.92
N ASP A 422 -6.97 14.14 30.37
CA ASP A 422 -6.84 15.42 29.69
C ASP A 422 -5.58 16.24 30.11
N GLU A 423 -4.82 15.73 31.07
CA GLU A 423 -3.50 16.23 31.48
C GLU A 423 -2.37 15.39 30.86
#